data_6316f3baf7bc44054728670864f388b7
#
_entry.id   6316f3baf7bc44054728670864f388b7
#
_cell.length_a   1.000
_cell.length_b   1.000
_cell.length_c   1.000
_cell.angle_alpha   90.00
_cell.angle_beta   90.00
_cell.angle_gamma   90.00
#
_symmetry.space_group_name_H-M   'P 1'
#
loop_
_entity.id
_entity.type
_entity.pdbx_description
1 polymer ?
#
loop_
_entity_poly.entity_id
_entity_poly.type
_entity_poly.pdbx_seq_one_letter_code
_entity_poly.pdbx_strand_id
1 'polypeptide(L)'
;RVIDNASFKVENGETLAIVGFSGSGKSTILKLICGLLTPDSGEIITSKGDIAMVFQYSALFDSLNVADNIAFALHERKDLRKKYTEKEIRNIVAEKLELVGLKGIENKFPSELSGGMQKRVSFARAIVTEPNSILYDEPTAGLDPISSTLIEDYIVRLKDETNAASVVVTHQMSTINRTADKLIMLYQGKIVFEGTPEEMMRQDNEYTKQFVTASLEGPMQMITES
;
A
#
# COMPACT_ATOMS: atom_id res chain seq x y z
N ARG A 1 -3.41 1.22 -24.04
CA ARG A 1 -4.33 1.55 -22.96
C ARG A 1 -4.02 0.61 -21.80
N VAL A 2 -3.68 1.12 -20.64
CA VAL A 2 -3.26 0.30 -19.48
C VAL A 2 -4.46 -0.04 -18.60
N ILE A 3 -5.36 0.93 -18.38
CA ILE A 3 -6.62 0.73 -17.66
C ILE A 3 -7.77 1.04 -18.62
N ASP A 4 -8.75 0.16 -18.66
CA ASP A 4 -9.88 0.26 -19.57
C ASP A 4 -11.20 0.12 -18.82
N ASN A 5 -11.82 1.26 -18.53
CA ASN A 5 -13.16 1.35 -17.94
C ASN A 5 -13.31 0.61 -16.60
N ALA A 6 -12.34 0.80 -15.69
CA ALA A 6 -12.37 0.26 -14.34
C ALA A 6 -13.02 1.27 -13.39
N SER A 7 -14.10 0.87 -12.72
CA SER A 7 -14.79 1.67 -11.71
C SER A 7 -14.89 0.87 -10.42
N PHE A 8 -14.50 1.44 -9.29
CA PHE A 8 -14.60 0.84 -7.96
C PHE A 8 -14.67 1.93 -6.88
N LYS A 9 -15.01 1.54 -5.68
CA LYS A 9 -15.11 2.43 -4.52
C LYS A 9 -14.49 1.77 -3.30
N VAL A 10 -13.86 2.58 -2.45
CA VAL A 10 -13.33 2.19 -1.14
C VAL A 10 -13.91 3.13 -0.09
N GLU A 11 -14.50 2.57 0.95
CA GLU A 11 -15.06 3.35 2.05
C GLU A 11 -13.99 3.61 3.14
N ASN A 12 -14.27 4.59 4.00
CA ASN A 12 -13.44 4.81 5.17
C ASN A 12 -13.46 3.57 6.08
N GLY A 13 -12.30 3.19 6.59
CA GLY A 13 -12.15 1.96 7.40
C GLY A 13 -12.23 0.67 6.60
N GLU A 14 -12.23 0.73 5.26
CA GLU A 14 -12.22 -0.43 4.38
C GLU A 14 -10.84 -0.60 3.72
N THR A 15 -10.43 -1.84 3.56
CA THR A 15 -9.25 -2.20 2.76
C THR A 15 -9.69 -2.92 1.49
N LEU A 16 -9.41 -2.29 0.33
CA LEU A 16 -9.59 -2.90 -0.98
C LEU A 16 -8.25 -3.50 -1.46
N ALA A 17 -8.22 -4.79 -1.72
CA ALA A 17 -7.09 -5.39 -2.45
C ALA A 17 -7.29 -5.27 -3.96
N ILE A 18 -6.23 -4.91 -4.68
CA ILE A 18 -6.18 -4.95 -6.15
C ILE A 18 -5.21 -6.07 -6.52
N VAL A 19 -5.73 -7.12 -7.12
CA VAL A 19 -4.97 -8.32 -7.47
C VAL A 19 -4.90 -8.50 -8.99
N GLY A 20 -3.98 -9.34 -9.44
CA GLY A 20 -3.79 -9.63 -10.87
C GLY A 20 -2.33 -9.87 -11.21
N PHE A 21 -2.06 -10.35 -12.41
CA PHE A 21 -0.70 -10.62 -12.90
C PHE A 21 0.15 -9.37 -13.02
N SER A 22 1.47 -9.57 -13.10
CA SER A 22 2.41 -8.48 -13.44
C SER A 22 1.99 -7.82 -14.75
N GLY A 23 2.06 -6.49 -14.82
CA GLY A 23 1.66 -5.72 -16.01
C GLY A 23 0.15 -5.50 -16.18
N SER A 24 -0.73 -6.00 -15.29
CA SER A 24 -2.18 -5.80 -15.42
C SER A 24 -2.67 -4.36 -15.15
N GLY A 25 -1.80 -3.47 -14.67
CA GLY A 25 -2.12 -2.06 -14.42
C GLY A 25 -2.30 -1.69 -12.95
N LYS A 26 -2.05 -2.59 -12.00
CA LYS A 26 -2.25 -2.35 -10.55
C LYS A 26 -1.53 -1.10 -10.03
N SER A 27 -0.21 -1.01 -10.22
CA SER A 27 0.56 0.17 -9.79
C SER A 27 0.19 1.43 -10.57
N THR A 28 -0.37 1.30 -11.78
CA THR A 28 -0.91 2.44 -12.53
C THR A 28 -2.13 3.01 -11.84
N ILE A 29 -3.03 2.17 -11.30
CA ILE A 29 -4.19 2.62 -10.52
C ILE A 29 -3.72 3.39 -9.28
N LEU A 30 -2.73 2.89 -8.53
CA LEU A 30 -2.21 3.62 -7.37
C LEU A 30 -1.66 5.00 -7.76
N LYS A 31 -0.91 5.06 -8.88
CA LYS A 31 -0.36 6.34 -9.38
C LYS A 31 -1.45 7.32 -9.83
N LEU A 32 -2.55 6.82 -10.36
CA LEU A 32 -3.73 7.62 -10.70
C LEU A 32 -4.41 8.16 -9.44
N ILE A 33 -4.64 7.31 -8.43
CA ILE A 33 -5.29 7.71 -7.16
C ILE A 33 -4.46 8.78 -6.43
N CYS A 34 -3.13 8.64 -6.36
CA CYS A 34 -2.26 9.63 -5.69
C CYS A 34 -1.91 10.85 -6.56
N GLY A 35 -2.50 10.96 -7.76
CA GLY A 35 -2.30 12.12 -8.64
C GLY A 35 -0.95 12.20 -9.35
N LEU A 36 -0.14 11.12 -9.32
CA LEU A 36 1.12 11.03 -10.09
C LEU A 36 0.87 10.83 -11.60
N LEU A 37 -0.31 10.36 -11.95
CA LEU A 37 -0.79 10.25 -13.33
C LEU A 37 -2.19 10.87 -13.43
N THR A 38 -2.50 11.42 -14.61
CA THR A 38 -3.83 11.93 -14.94
C THR A 38 -4.56 10.91 -15.82
N PRO A 39 -5.82 10.56 -15.55
CA PRO A 39 -6.58 9.67 -16.42
C PRO A 39 -6.91 10.36 -17.76
N ASP A 40 -6.90 9.62 -18.85
CA ASP A 40 -7.32 10.11 -20.17
C ASP A 40 -8.82 10.42 -20.22
N SER A 41 -9.62 9.69 -19.43
CA SER A 41 -11.07 9.85 -19.31
C SER A 41 -11.56 9.30 -17.96
N GLY A 42 -12.76 9.69 -17.56
CA GLY A 42 -13.31 9.36 -16.23
C GLY A 42 -12.85 10.35 -15.16
N GLU A 43 -13.13 10.02 -13.93
CA GLU A 43 -12.80 10.87 -12.78
C GLU A 43 -12.30 10.04 -11.59
N ILE A 44 -11.49 10.67 -10.76
CA ILE A 44 -11.04 10.10 -9.49
C ILE A 44 -11.50 11.04 -8.39
N ILE A 45 -12.39 10.53 -7.55
CA ILE A 45 -12.93 11.29 -6.41
C ILE A 45 -12.26 10.76 -5.15
N THR A 46 -11.53 11.62 -4.46
CA THR A 46 -10.93 11.30 -3.16
C THR A 46 -11.59 12.11 -2.07
N SER A 47 -11.68 11.56 -0.85
CA SER A 47 -12.10 12.32 0.33
C SER A 47 -11.13 13.49 0.56
N LYS A 48 -11.63 14.56 1.19
CA LYS A 48 -10.73 15.66 1.62
C LYS A 48 -9.76 15.13 2.65
N GLY A 49 -8.47 15.26 2.38
CA GLY A 49 -7.39 14.83 3.28
C GLY A 49 -6.18 14.32 2.51
N ASP A 50 -5.22 13.84 3.26
CA ASP A 50 -3.96 13.37 2.72
C ASP A 50 -4.07 11.94 2.22
N ILE A 51 -3.39 11.67 1.11
CA ILE A 51 -3.15 10.32 0.61
C ILE A 51 -1.68 10.00 0.84
N ALA A 52 -1.42 8.94 1.59
CA ALA A 52 -0.07 8.40 1.74
C ALA A 52 0.15 7.20 0.84
N MET A 53 1.39 6.98 0.43
CA MET A 53 1.78 5.83 -0.36
C MET A 53 2.98 5.11 0.26
N VAL A 54 2.83 3.81 0.45
CA VAL A 54 3.91 2.89 0.81
C VAL A 54 4.33 2.14 -0.45
N PHE A 55 5.56 2.38 -0.88
CA PHE A 55 6.10 1.80 -2.12
C PHE A 55 6.65 0.39 -1.91
N GLN A 56 6.69 -0.40 -2.97
CA GLN A 56 7.28 -1.74 -3.00
C GLN A 56 8.73 -1.75 -2.46
N TYR A 57 9.53 -0.77 -2.84
CA TYR A 57 10.82 -0.48 -2.23
C TYR A 57 10.61 0.62 -1.19
N SER A 58 11.37 0.58 -0.09
CA SER A 58 11.19 1.53 1.03
C SER A 58 11.24 3.00 0.64
N ALA A 59 11.91 3.31 -0.49
CA ALA A 59 12.07 4.66 -1.04
C ALA A 59 12.52 5.69 0.01
N LEU A 60 13.32 5.27 0.99
CA LEU A 60 13.92 6.15 2.00
C LEU A 60 14.99 7.02 1.35
N PHE A 61 15.16 8.21 1.88
CA PHE A 61 16.27 9.10 1.50
C PHE A 61 17.55 8.61 2.19
N ASP A 62 18.51 8.11 1.43
CA ASP A 62 19.74 7.56 1.97
C ASP A 62 20.61 8.59 2.70
N SER A 63 20.48 9.87 2.34
CA SER A 63 21.18 10.98 2.97
C SER A 63 20.57 11.46 4.29
N LEU A 64 19.39 10.95 4.65
CA LEU A 64 18.67 11.30 5.87
C LEU A 64 18.70 10.13 6.86
N ASN A 65 18.81 10.43 8.16
CA ASN A 65 18.62 9.42 9.18
C ASN A 65 17.13 8.98 9.27
N VAL A 66 16.83 8.01 10.11
CA VAL A 66 15.46 7.49 10.29
C VAL A 66 14.49 8.56 10.74
N ALA A 67 14.87 9.38 11.74
CA ALA A 67 14.00 10.43 12.24
C ALA A 67 13.68 11.46 11.17
N ASP A 68 14.67 11.91 10.42
CA ASP A 68 14.51 12.90 9.35
C ASP A 68 13.70 12.34 8.17
N ASN A 69 13.87 11.04 7.84
CA ASN A 69 13.04 10.36 6.85
C ASN A 69 11.55 10.39 7.26
N ILE A 70 11.24 10.07 8.52
CA ILE A 70 9.85 10.05 9.01
C ILE A 70 9.31 11.48 9.11
N ALA A 71 10.08 12.42 9.67
CA ALA A 71 9.67 13.81 9.85
C ALA A 71 9.59 14.61 8.54
N PHE A 72 10.09 14.08 7.42
CA PHE A 72 10.26 14.81 6.16
C PHE A 72 9.00 15.60 5.76
N ALA A 73 7.84 14.95 5.75
CA ALA A 73 6.59 15.62 5.40
C ALA A 73 6.17 16.72 6.39
N LEU A 74 6.49 16.55 7.68
CA LEU A 74 6.19 17.56 8.73
C LEU A 74 7.04 18.82 8.56
N HIS A 75 8.28 18.68 8.05
CA HIS A 75 9.18 19.80 7.81
C HIS A 75 8.90 20.51 6.48
N GLU A 76 8.58 19.76 5.43
CA GLU A 76 8.47 20.31 4.06
C GLU A 76 7.07 20.89 3.76
N ARG A 77 6.03 20.35 4.34
CA ARG A 77 4.66 20.82 4.12
C ARG A 77 4.41 22.11 4.89
N LYS A 78 4.06 23.19 4.16
CA LYS A 78 3.86 24.55 4.71
C LYS A 78 2.77 24.62 5.78
N ASP A 79 1.72 23.79 5.67
CA ASP A 79 0.62 23.69 6.63
C ASP A 79 1.05 22.98 7.92
N LEU A 80 1.91 21.96 7.85
CA LEU A 80 2.37 21.17 8.98
C LEU A 80 3.57 21.81 9.68
N ARG A 81 4.51 22.40 8.94
CA ARG A 81 5.70 23.04 9.49
C ARG A 81 5.40 24.12 10.53
N LYS A 82 4.27 24.82 10.40
CA LYS A 82 3.83 25.84 11.34
C LYS A 82 3.00 25.29 12.52
N LYS A 83 2.57 24.04 12.40
CA LYS A 83 1.66 23.40 13.38
C LYS A 83 2.41 22.79 14.56
N TYR A 84 3.64 22.31 14.33
CA TYR A 84 4.40 21.56 15.32
C TYR A 84 5.75 22.19 15.61
N THR A 85 6.15 22.18 16.89
CA THR A 85 7.51 22.50 17.32
C THR A 85 8.45 21.31 17.07
N GLU A 86 9.75 21.54 17.05
CA GLU A 86 10.77 20.47 16.91
C GLU A 86 10.67 19.39 18.00
N LYS A 87 10.24 19.77 19.18
CA LYS A 87 10.02 18.82 20.29
C LYS A 87 8.82 17.91 20.00
N GLU A 88 7.73 18.48 19.51
CA GLU A 88 6.53 17.72 19.13
C GLU A 88 6.81 16.79 17.94
N ILE A 89 7.55 17.26 16.94
CA ILE A 89 7.98 16.42 15.80
C ILE A 89 8.78 15.21 16.28
N ARG A 90 9.76 15.40 17.19
CA ARG A 90 10.51 14.29 17.77
C ARG A 90 9.61 13.29 18.51
N ASN A 91 8.63 13.77 19.23
CA ASN A 91 7.68 12.90 19.95
C ASN A 91 6.82 12.10 18.96
N ILE A 92 6.30 12.75 17.90
CA ILE A 92 5.53 12.10 16.83
C ILE A 92 6.37 11.02 16.16
N VAL A 93 7.62 11.33 15.80
CA VAL A 93 8.54 10.35 15.18
C VAL A 93 8.74 9.14 16.09
N ALA A 94 9.02 9.36 17.37
CA ALA A 94 9.22 8.28 18.34
C ALA A 94 7.96 7.40 18.48
N GLU A 95 6.78 8.02 18.52
CA GLU A 95 5.49 7.32 18.55
C GLU A 95 5.28 6.45 17.29
N LYS A 96 5.51 7.01 16.10
CA LYS A 96 5.36 6.26 14.86
C LYS A 96 6.39 5.14 14.72
N LEU A 97 7.62 5.32 15.22
CA LEU A 97 8.62 4.25 15.31
C LEU A 97 8.22 3.14 16.28
N GLU A 98 7.67 3.50 17.45
CA GLU A 98 7.17 2.51 18.42
C GLU A 98 6.01 1.70 17.84
N LEU A 99 5.09 2.34 17.11
CA LEU A 99 3.96 1.69 16.43
C LEU A 99 4.43 0.61 15.45
N VAL A 100 5.55 0.82 14.75
CA VAL A 100 6.13 -0.17 13.83
C VAL A 100 7.21 -1.06 14.49
N GLY A 101 7.29 -1.07 15.82
CA GLY A 101 8.21 -1.93 16.58
C GLY A 101 9.69 -1.60 16.39
N LEU A 102 10.02 -0.33 16.13
CA LEU A 102 11.39 0.14 15.91
C LEU A 102 11.71 1.29 16.86
N LYS A 103 12.13 0.95 18.07
CA LYS A 103 12.50 1.94 19.10
C LYS A 103 14.02 2.12 19.17
N GLY A 104 14.47 3.37 19.31
CA GLY A 104 15.89 3.69 19.57
C GLY A 104 16.79 3.62 18.31
N ILE A 105 16.19 3.76 17.12
CA ILE A 105 16.94 3.76 15.85
C ILE A 105 16.88 5.11 15.13
N GLU A 106 16.42 6.15 15.78
CA GLU A 106 16.14 7.48 15.22
C GLU A 106 17.34 8.06 14.46
N ASN A 107 18.56 7.83 14.97
CA ASN A 107 19.80 8.37 14.42
C ASN A 107 20.46 7.46 13.38
N LYS A 108 19.94 6.25 13.12
CA LYS A 108 20.48 5.36 12.10
C LYS A 108 20.14 5.84 10.70
N PHE A 109 21.01 5.46 9.75
CA PHE A 109 20.76 5.70 8.33
C PHE A 109 20.15 4.46 7.66
N PRO A 110 19.46 4.59 6.52
CA PRO A 110 18.88 3.46 5.81
C PRO A 110 19.86 2.32 5.52
N SER A 111 21.13 2.63 5.23
CA SER A 111 22.20 1.65 4.99
C SER A 111 22.54 0.77 6.19
N GLU A 112 22.16 1.18 7.41
CA GLU A 112 22.38 0.43 8.65
C GLU A 112 21.19 -0.47 9.03
N LEU A 113 20.13 -0.48 8.21
CA LEU A 113 18.89 -1.18 8.47
C LEU A 113 18.75 -2.41 7.56
N SER A 114 18.16 -3.48 8.11
CA SER A 114 17.70 -4.59 7.27
C SER A 114 16.55 -4.15 6.35
N GLY A 115 16.30 -4.88 5.25
CA GLY A 115 15.20 -4.57 4.34
C GLY A 115 13.83 -4.51 5.03
N GLY A 116 13.57 -5.41 5.97
CA GLY A 116 12.35 -5.38 6.79
C GLY A 116 12.27 -4.15 7.71
N MET A 117 13.39 -3.70 8.29
CA MET A 117 13.44 -2.45 9.07
C MET A 117 13.18 -1.24 8.17
N GLN A 118 13.80 -1.18 6.99
CA GLN A 118 13.57 -0.09 6.03
C GLN A 118 12.10 0.02 5.62
N LYS A 119 11.44 -1.12 5.35
CA LYS A 119 10.00 -1.14 5.06
C LYS A 119 9.18 -0.59 6.22
N ARG A 120 9.46 -0.99 7.46
CA ARG A 120 8.77 -0.48 8.66
C ARG A 120 8.99 1.01 8.86
N VAL A 121 10.19 1.54 8.61
CA VAL A 121 10.45 2.98 8.60
C VAL A 121 9.63 3.69 7.51
N SER A 122 9.53 3.10 6.31
CA SER A 122 8.69 3.62 5.23
C SER A 122 7.21 3.68 5.62
N PHE A 123 6.70 2.68 6.36
CA PHE A 123 5.36 2.74 6.94
C PHE A 123 5.22 3.90 7.94
N ALA A 124 6.13 4.02 8.90
CA ALA A 124 6.12 5.11 9.88
C ALA A 124 6.11 6.49 9.19
N ARG A 125 6.92 6.64 8.12
CA ARG A 125 6.94 7.86 7.29
C ARG A 125 5.61 8.12 6.60
N ALA A 126 4.96 7.10 6.07
CA ALA A 126 3.70 7.26 5.35
C ALA A 126 2.56 7.74 6.26
N ILE A 127 2.56 7.30 7.53
CA ILE A 127 1.49 7.60 8.48
C ILE A 127 1.74 8.80 9.38
N VAL A 128 2.90 9.46 9.27
CA VAL A 128 3.28 10.57 10.15
C VAL A 128 2.36 11.79 10.01
N THR A 129 1.70 11.95 8.85
CA THR A 129 0.75 13.03 8.59
C THR A 129 -0.70 12.65 8.92
N GLU A 130 -0.95 11.45 9.45
CA GLU A 130 -2.28 10.91 9.76
C GLU A 130 -3.22 10.98 8.52
N PRO A 131 -2.86 10.28 7.43
CA PRO A 131 -3.57 10.39 6.17
C PRO A 131 -4.97 9.76 6.24
N ASN A 132 -5.92 10.29 5.46
CA ASN A 132 -7.26 9.73 5.31
C ASN A 132 -7.31 8.52 4.38
N SER A 133 -6.29 8.36 3.53
CA SER A 133 -6.18 7.23 2.62
C SER A 133 -4.74 6.74 2.54
N ILE A 134 -4.55 5.42 2.54
CA ILE A 134 -3.22 4.80 2.46
C ILE A 134 -3.19 3.81 1.30
N LEU A 135 -2.22 4.00 0.42
CA LEU A 135 -1.97 3.15 -0.74
C LEU A 135 -0.73 2.29 -0.47
N TYR A 136 -0.84 0.98 -0.66
CA TYR A 136 0.24 0.03 -0.45
C TYR A 136 0.56 -0.68 -1.77
N ASP A 137 1.76 -0.49 -2.31
CA ASP A 137 2.23 -1.16 -3.51
C ASP A 137 3.15 -2.32 -3.12
N GLU A 138 2.64 -3.56 -3.21
CA GLU A 138 3.34 -4.81 -2.87
C GLU A 138 4.05 -4.74 -1.50
N PRO A 139 3.34 -4.46 -0.39
CA PRO A 139 3.95 -4.11 0.89
C PRO A 139 4.80 -5.23 1.50
N THR A 140 4.49 -6.49 1.17
CA THR A 140 5.16 -7.69 1.71
C THR A 140 6.17 -8.31 0.73
N ALA A 141 6.31 -7.75 -0.48
CA ALA A 141 7.22 -8.30 -1.48
C ALA A 141 8.70 -8.33 -0.99
N GLY A 142 9.34 -9.48 -1.17
CA GLY A 142 10.74 -9.68 -0.80
C GLY A 142 11.01 -9.83 0.71
N LEU A 143 9.97 -9.97 1.53
CA LEU A 143 10.07 -10.27 2.96
C LEU A 143 9.91 -11.78 3.21
N ASP A 144 10.52 -12.25 4.30
CA ASP A 144 10.22 -13.58 4.84
C ASP A 144 8.78 -13.63 5.41
N PRO A 145 8.20 -14.84 5.61
CA PRO A 145 6.82 -14.98 6.05
C PRO A 145 6.49 -14.29 7.39
N ILE A 146 7.44 -14.29 8.34
CA ILE A 146 7.21 -13.67 9.66
C ILE A 146 7.19 -12.15 9.52
N SER A 147 8.14 -11.59 8.78
CA SER A 147 8.19 -10.16 8.48
C SER A 147 6.97 -9.71 7.67
N SER A 148 6.48 -10.53 6.74
CA SER A 148 5.25 -10.27 5.97
C SER A 148 4.04 -10.19 6.89
N THR A 149 3.86 -11.17 7.79
CA THR A 149 2.79 -11.17 8.79
C THR A 149 2.81 -9.89 9.64
N LEU A 150 3.98 -9.44 10.05
CA LEU A 150 4.12 -8.22 10.86
C LEU A 150 3.65 -6.98 10.08
N ILE A 151 4.00 -6.87 8.79
CA ILE A 151 3.53 -5.78 7.92
C ILE A 151 2.01 -5.86 7.72
N GLU A 152 1.47 -7.06 7.49
CA GLU A 152 0.02 -7.28 7.36
C GLU A 152 -0.73 -6.84 8.63
N ASP A 153 -0.23 -7.18 9.81
CA ASP A 153 -0.79 -6.74 11.10
C ASP A 153 -0.75 -5.21 11.24
N TYR A 154 0.30 -4.53 10.76
CA TYR A 154 0.34 -3.06 10.76
C TYR A 154 -0.69 -2.46 9.82
N ILE A 155 -0.95 -3.05 8.64
CA ILE A 155 -1.99 -2.57 7.72
C ILE A 155 -3.35 -2.63 8.40
N VAL A 156 -3.70 -3.77 9.01
CA VAL A 156 -4.96 -3.97 9.74
C VAL A 156 -5.08 -2.97 10.91
N ARG A 157 -4.05 -2.92 11.75
CA ARG A 157 -4.03 -2.03 12.91
C ARG A 157 -4.18 -0.56 12.52
N LEU A 158 -3.49 -0.11 11.48
CA LEU A 158 -3.60 1.27 11.00
C LEU A 158 -5.02 1.59 10.50
N LYS A 159 -5.63 0.67 9.74
CA LYS A 159 -7.03 0.81 9.33
C LYS A 159 -7.94 1.01 10.54
N ASP A 160 -7.81 0.15 11.56
CA ASP A 160 -8.67 0.17 12.75
C ASP A 160 -8.46 1.42 13.62
N GLU A 161 -7.20 1.88 13.77
CA GLU A 161 -6.86 3.05 14.57
C GLU A 161 -7.21 4.38 13.90
N THR A 162 -7.05 4.47 12.57
CA THR A 162 -7.20 5.74 11.83
C THR A 162 -8.51 5.86 11.07
N ASN A 163 -9.25 4.76 10.90
CA ASN A 163 -10.42 4.69 10.01
C ASN A 163 -10.10 5.16 8.58
N ALA A 164 -8.85 5.03 8.15
CA ALA A 164 -8.41 5.41 6.80
C ALA A 164 -8.91 4.41 5.76
N ALA A 165 -9.26 4.91 4.57
CA ALA A 165 -9.49 4.06 3.41
C ALA A 165 -8.14 3.49 2.93
N SER A 166 -8.05 2.18 2.71
CA SER A 166 -6.81 1.52 2.32
C SER A 166 -6.94 0.81 0.97
N VAL A 167 -5.93 0.95 0.11
CA VAL A 167 -5.81 0.18 -1.13
C VAL A 167 -4.50 -0.60 -1.10
N VAL A 168 -4.57 -1.92 -1.20
CA VAL A 168 -3.41 -2.82 -1.18
C VAL A 168 -3.27 -3.49 -2.54
N VAL A 169 -2.23 -3.17 -3.28
CA VAL A 169 -1.83 -3.92 -4.47
C VAL A 169 -0.96 -5.08 -4.04
N THR A 170 -1.36 -6.29 -4.36
CA THR A 170 -0.59 -7.49 -4.04
C THR A 170 -0.97 -8.67 -4.94
N HIS A 171 -0.07 -9.65 -5.03
CA HIS A 171 -0.32 -10.96 -5.61
C HIS A 171 -0.22 -12.08 -4.58
N GLN A 172 0.03 -11.74 -3.30
CA GLN A 172 0.19 -12.72 -2.22
C GLN A 172 -1.13 -13.01 -1.54
N MET A 173 -1.54 -14.29 -1.55
CA MET A 173 -2.80 -14.75 -0.95
C MET A 173 -2.85 -14.51 0.56
N SER A 174 -1.72 -14.61 1.28
CA SER A 174 -1.64 -14.30 2.72
C SER A 174 -2.07 -12.86 2.99
N THR A 175 -1.49 -11.91 2.24
CA THR A 175 -1.78 -10.49 2.38
C THR A 175 -3.24 -10.19 2.06
N ILE A 176 -3.80 -10.78 0.98
CA ILE A 176 -5.21 -10.63 0.62
C ILE A 176 -6.11 -11.10 1.76
N ASN A 177 -5.93 -12.34 2.22
CA ASN A 177 -6.79 -12.95 3.23
C ASN A 177 -6.71 -12.27 4.61
N ARG A 178 -5.57 -11.64 4.92
CA ARG A 178 -5.33 -11.02 6.23
C ARG A 178 -5.76 -9.57 6.29
N THR A 179 -5.66 -8.84 5.17
CA THR A 179 -5.82 -7.37 5.19
C THR A 179 -7.07 -6.88 4.46
N ALA A 180 -7.57 -7.60 3.47
CA ALA A 180 -8.61 -7.09 2.59
C ALA A 180 -10.02 -7.39 3.11
N ASP A 181 -10.89 -6.38 3.11
CA ASP A 181 -12.34 -6.52 3.29
C ASP A 181 -13.00 -6.87 1.95
N LYS A 182 -12.51 -6.29 0.86
CA LYS A 182 -12.92 -6.55 -0.53
C LYS A 182 -11.72 -6.62 -1.45
N LEU A 183 -11.92 -7.18 -2.62
CA LEU A 183 -10.91 -7.18 -3.65
C LEU A 183 -11.51 -7.01 -5.06
N ILE A 184 -10.69 -6.46 -5.95
CA ILE A 184 -10.90 -6.48 -7.39
C ILE A 184 -9.74 -7.19 -8.07
N MET A 185 -10.05 -7.97 -9.10
CA MET A 185 -9.03 -8.60 -9.93
C MET A 185 -8.94 -7.90 -11.28
N LEU A 186 -7.73 -7.51 -11.63
CA LEU A 186 -7.42 -6.85 -12.88
C LEU A 186 -6.80 -7.82 -13.89
N TYR A 187 -7.34 -7.84 -15.09
CA TYR A 187 -6.73 -8.50 -16.23
C TYR A 187 -6.88 -7.63 -17.49
N GLN A 188 -5.78 -7.38 -18.18
CA GLN A 188 -5.72 -6.51 -19.38
C GLN A 188 -6.43 -5.16 -19.19
N GLY A 189 -6.20 -4.52 -18.03
CA GLY A 189 -6.75 -3.21 -17.69
C GLY A 189 -8.22 -3.20 -17.29
N LYS A 190 -8.90 -4.33 -17.22
CA LYS A 190 -10.32 -4.46 -16.85
C LYS A 190 -10.48 -5.18 -15.53
N ILE A 191 -11.54 -4.85 -14.80
CA ILE A 191 -11.96 -5.62 -13.62
C ILE A 191 -12.69 -6.86 -14.12
N VAL A 192 -12.14 -8.06 -13.82
CA VAL A 192 -12.71 -9.36 -14.20
C VAL A 192 -13.36 -10.08 -13.04
N PHE A 193 -13.13 -9.61 -11.82
CA PHE A 193 -13.80 -10.07 -10.60
C PHE A 193 -13.82 -8.94 -9.57
N GLU A 194 -14.90 -8.86 -8.80
CA GLU A 194 -15.07 -8.03 -7.61
C GLU A 194 -15.82 -8.85 -6.57
N GLY A 195 -15.35 -8.84 -5.31
CA GLY A 195 -15.96 -9.60 -4.22
C GLY A 195 -15.10 -9.59 -2.95
N THR A 196 -15.40 -10.50 -2.03
CA THR A 196 -14.61 -10.71 -0.80
C THR A 196 -13.49 -11.75 -1.03
N PRO A 197 -12.48 -11.82 -0.13
CA PRO A 197 -11.48 -12.89 -0.17
C PRO A 197 -12.11 -14.28 -0.14
N GLU A 198 -13.18 -14.50 0.65
CA GLU A 198 -13.89 -15.77 0.72
C GLU A 198 -14.57 -16.12 -0.59
N GLU A 199 -15.19 -15.15 -1.26
CA GLU A 199 -15.81 -15.36 -2.58
C GLU A 199 -14.77 -15.72 -3.63
N MET A 200 -13.61 -15.07 -3.62
CA MET A 200 -12.49 -15.42 -4.48
C MET A 200 -12.02 -16.85 -4.26
N MET A 201 -11.96 -17.31 -2.99
CA MET A 201 -11.53 -18.67 -2.63
C MET A 201 -12.53 -19.76 -3.03
N ARG A 202 -13.79 -19.42 -3.30
CA ARG A 202 -14.79 -20.38 -3.84
C ARG A 202 -14.48 -20.81 -5.27
N GLN A 203 -13.69 -20.01 -6.00
CA GLN A 203 -13.24 -20.30 -7.37
C GLN A 203 -14.39 -20.47 -8.37
N ASP A 204 -15.52 -19.81 -8.15
CA ASP A 204 -16.68 -19.85 -9.04
C ASP A 204 -16.46 -19.08 -10.35
N ASN A 205 -15.47 -18.19 -10.37
CA ASN A 205 -15.04 -17.41 -11.54
C ASN A 205 -13.75 -18.01 -12.11
N GLU A 206 -13.66 -18.19 -13.42
CA GLU A 206 -12.50 -18.82 -14.07
C GLU A 206 -11.18 -18.06 -13.84
N TYR A 207 -11.23 -16.72 -13.75
CA TYR A 207 -10.07 -15.89 -13.44
C TYR A 207 -9.59 -16.11 -12.00
N THR A 208 -10.52 -16.11 -11.03
CA THR A 208 -10.18 -16.37 -9.63
C THR A 208 -9.66 -17.78 -9.44
N LYS A 209 -10.28 -18.78 -10.10
CA LYS A 209 -9.82 -20.16 -10.08
C LYS A 209 -8.38 -20.28 -10.57
N GLN A 210 -8.06 -19.69 -11.73
CA GLN A 210 -6.71 -19.73 -12.27
C GLN A 210 -5.70 -19.06 -11.32
N PHE A 211 -6.05 -17.92 -10.75
CA PHE A 211 -5.17 -17.18 -9.85
C PHE A 211 -4.91 -17.94 -8.54
N VAL A 212 -5.95 -18.43 -7.90
CA VAL A 212 -5.87 -19.15 -6.59
C VAL A 212 -5.13 -20.49 -6.74
N THR A 213 -5.35 -21.21 -7.84
CA THR A 213 -4.68 -22.50 -8.08
C THR A 213 -3.31 -22.36 -8.71
N ALA A 214 -2.89 -21.13 -9.05
CA ALA A 214 -1.65 -20.84 -9.79
C ALA A 214 -1.53 -21.67 -11.09
N SER A 215 -2.68 -21.94 -11.76
CA SER A 215 -2.73 -22.75 -12.97
C SER A 215 -2.14 -22.00 -14.16
N LEU A 216 -1.37 -22.70 -15.00
CA LEU A 216 -0.93 -22.17 -16.30
C LEU A 216 -2.05 -22.18 -17.33
N GLU A 217 -3.08 -23.01 -17.13
CA GLU A 217 -4.26 -23.11 -17.99
C GLU A 217 -5.38 -22.24 -17.43
N GLY A 218 -6.00 -21.42 -18.29
CA GLY A 218 -7.10 -20.55 -17.92
C GLY A 218 -7.24 -19.34 -18.83
N PRO A 219 -8.19 -18.44 -18.53
CA PRO A 219 -8.46 -17.27 -19.35
C PRO A 219 -7.32 -16.22 -19.35
N MET A 220 -6.48 -16.21 -18.30
CA MET A 220 -5.37 -15.29 -18.20
C MET A 220 -4.12 -15.89 -18.85
N GLN A 221 -3.68 -15.30 -19.94
CA GLN A 221 -2.45 -15.70 -20.63
C GLN A 221 -1.29 -14.82 -20.18
N MET A 222 -0.14 -15.42 -19.86
CA MET A 222 1.08 -14.65 -19.65
C MET A 222 1.51 -14.05 -20.99
N ILE A 223 1.78 -12.73 -20.97
CA ILE A 223 2.45 -12.10 -22.12
C ILE A 223 3.89 -12.61 -22.07
N THR A 224 4.20 -13.59 -22.92
CA THR A 224 5.59 -13.93 -23.22
C THR A 224 6.12 -12.82 -24.11
N GLU A 225 6.99 -11.97 -23.56
CA GLU A 225 7.77 -11.04 -24.38
C GLU A 225 8.58 -11.87 -25.39
N SER A 226 8.26 -11.70 -26.65
CA SER A 226 9.01 -12.25 -27.77
C SER A 226 10.19 -11.33 -28.13
#